data_5f131a7fd7eb972033580332082d8887
#
_entry.id   5f131a7fd7eb972033580332082d8887
#
_cell.length_a   1.000
_cell.length_b   1.000
_cell.length_c   1.000
_cell.angle_alpha   90.00
_cell.angle_beta   90.00
_cell.angle_gamma   90.00
#
_symmetry.space_group_name_H-M   'P 1'
#
loop_
_entity.id
_entity.type
_entity.pdbx_description
1 polymer ?
#
loop_
_entity_poly.entity_id
_entity_poly.type
_entity_poly.pdbx_seq_one_letter_code
_entity_poly.pdbx_strand_id
1 'polypeptide(L)'
;ESGSLLLADIDSFKVINDTYGHEAGDVVLQLVSHRMETAVREEDIVARWGGEEFLILLPELSLPEALHVAERIRETISTEPVIYQGAKLEITVTLGVAALDVNLGMEESIKRADQALYEGKRQSKNCVAYCGAEGQCLVCREA
;
A
#
# COMPACT_ATOMS: atom_id res chain seq x y z
N GLU A 1 -12.72 9.29 -17.42
CA GLU A 1 -13.12 8.79 -16.15
C GLU A 1 -12.08 8.99 -15.10
N SER A 2 -12.52 9.11 -13.87
CA SER A 2 -11.62 9.33 -12.77
C SER A 2 -11.41 8.02 -12.03
N GLY A 3 -10.49 8.07 -11.09
CA GLY A 3 -10.15 6.96 -10.26
C GLY A 3 -8.88 7.28 -9.53
N SER A 4 -8.39 6.33 -8.77
CA SER A 4 -7.15 6.50 -8.03
C SER A 4 -6.38 5.21 -8.03
N LEU A 5 -5.09 5.30 -7.77
CA LEU A 5 -4.28 4.11 -7.62
C LEU A 5 -3.40 4.23 -6.40
N LEU A 6 -3.08 3.07 -5.83
CA LEU A 6 -2.23 2.97 -4.67
C LEU A 6 -1.06 2.07 -5.00
N LEU A 7 0.11 2.42 -4.52
CA LEU A 7 1.23 1.49 -4.43
C LEU A 7 1.48 1.20 -2.97
N ALA A 8 1.55 -0.06 -2.63
CA ALA A 8 1.75 -0.50 -1.25
C ALA A 8 3.00 -1.35 -1.18
N ASP A 9 3.74 -1.20 -0.10
CA ASP A 9 4.99 -1.92 0.09
C ASP A 9 5.04 -2.41 1.53
N ILE A 10 5.36 -3.69 1.70
CA ILE A 10 5.44 -4.26 3.04
C ILE A 10 6.69 -3.71 3.72
N ASP A 11 6.49 -3.12 4.89
CA ASP A 11 7.59 -2.50 5.62
C ASP A 11 8.57 -3.55 6.14
N SER A 12 9.86 -3.31 5.91
CA SER A 12 10.92 -4.15 6.46
C SER A 12 10.80 -5.63 6.05
N PHE A 13 10.32 -5.86 4.82
CA PHE A 13 10.11 -7.23 4.34
C PHE A 13 11.42 -8.01 4.30
N LYS A 14 12.52 -7.34 3.95
CA LYS A 14 13.82 -8.02 3.91
C LYS A 14 14.19 -8.53 5.29
N VAL A 15 13.88 -7.76 6.34
CA VAL A 15 14.16 -8.20 7.71
C VAL A 15 13.38 -9.46 8.04
N ILE A 16 12.13 -9.53 7.57
CA ILE A 16 11.30 -10.71 7.80
C ILE A 16 11.97 -11.94 7.17
N ASN A 17 12.38 -11.83 5.91
CA ASN A 17 13.03 -12.92 5.21
C ASN A 17 14.34 -13.31 5.88
N ASP A 18 15.14 -12.32 6.27
CA ASP A 18 16.43 -12.58 6.88
C ASP A 18 16.30 -13.24 8.25
N THR A 19 15.24 -12.88 8.99
CA THR A 19 15.05 -13.38 10.35
C THR A 19 14.34 -14.73 10.39
N TYR A 20 13.31 -14.89 9.54
CA TYR A 20 12.44 -16.06 9.62
C TYR A 20 12.49 -16.96 8.41
N GLY A 21 13.20 -16.55 7.35
CA GLY A 21 13.34 -17.34 6.14
C GLY A 21 12.37 -16.95 5.05
N HIS A 22 12.67 -17.42 3.82
CA HIS A 22 11.87 -17.05 2.66
C HIS A 22 10.46 -17.64 2.71
N GLU A 23 10.31 -18.81 3.35
CA GLU A 23 8.96 -19.37 3.48
C GLU A 23 8.07 -18.48 4.34
N ALA A 24 8.63 -17.88 5.39
CA ALA A 24 7.87 -16.94 6.21
C ALA A 24 7.46 -15.73 5.37
N GLY A 25 8.39 -15.23 4.54
CA GLY A 25 8.07 -14.14 3.64
C GLY A 25 6.94 -14.47 2.69
N ASP A 26 6.94 -15.71 2.16
CA ASP A 26 5.87 -16.13 1.27
C ASP A 26 4.52 -16.15 1.98
N VAL A 27 4.51 -16.62 3.23
CA VAL A 27 3.27 -16.64 4.02
C VAL A 27 2.79 -15.21 4.24
N VAL A 28 3.70 -14.30 4.58
CA VAL A 28 3.35 -12.90 4.79
C VAL A 28 2.76 -12.30 3.51
N LEU A 29 3.39 -12.56 2.36
CA LEU A 29 2.88 -12.04 1.09
C LEU A 29 1.47 -12.51 0.81
N GLN A 30 1.21 -13.80 1.04
CA GLN A 30 -0.13 -14.35 0.80
C GLN A 30 -1.16 -13.73 1.71
N LEU A 31 -0.84 -13.58 3.00
CA LEU A 31 -1.79 -13.02 3.94
C LEU A 31 -2.02 -11.54 3.69
N VAL A 32 -0.97 -10.79 3.36
CA VAL A 32 -1.13 -9.38 3.04
C VAL A 32 -2.02 -9.22 1.82
N SER A 33 -1.78 -10.01 0.77
CA SER A 33 -2.62 -9.96 -0.43
C SER A 33 -4.07 -10.24 -0.09
N HIS A 34 -4.32 -11.26 0.70
CA HIS A 34 -5.68 -11.62 1.09
C HIS A 34 -6.34 -10.49 1.90
N ARG A 35 -5.60 -9.93 2.86
CA ARG A 35 -6.14 -8.85 3.68
C ARG A 35 -6.45 -7.61 2.85
N MET A 36 -5.61 -7.32 1.86
CA MET A 36 -5.90 -6.20 0.96
C MET A 36 -7.20 -6.43 0.22
N GLU A 37 -7.40 -7.65 -0.28
CA GLU A 37 -8.61 -7.92 -1.04
C GLU A 37 -9.87 -7.83 -0.19
N THR A 38 -9.77 -8.14 1.09
CA THR A 38 -10.94 -7.99 1.96
C THR A 38 -11.24 -6.54 2.31
N ALA A 39 -10.27 -5.64 2.09
CA ALA A 39 -10.43 -4.24 2.47
C ALA A 39 -10.91 -3.35 1.31
N VAL A 40 -11.08 -3.92 0.11
CA VAL A 40 -11.48 -3.15 -1.06
C VAL A 40 -12.75 -3.74 -1.64
N ARG A 41 -13.32 -3.00 -2.61
CA ARG A 41 -14.57 -3.41 -3.25
C ARG A 41 -14.30 -4.47 -4.30
N GLU A 42 -15.40 -5.13 -4.74
CA GLU A 42 -15.29 -6.17 -5.75
C GLU A 42 -14.71 -5.63 -7.06
N GLU A 43 -15.06 -4.40 -7.41
CA GLU A 43 -14.59 -3.80 -8.66
C GLU A 43 -13.16 -3.28 -8.58
N ASP A 44 -12.59 -3.23 -7.37
CA ASP A 44 -11.21 -2.77 -7.20
C ASP A 44 -10.25 -3.91 -7.54
N ILE A 45 -9.06 -3.54 -7.99
CA ILE A 45 -8.09 -4.52 -8.47
C ILE A 45 -6.87 -4.46 -7.56
N VAL A 46 -6.46 -5.62 -7.04
CA VAL A 46 -5.23 -5.77 -6.26
C VAL A 46 -4.29 -6.68 -7.05
N ALA A 47 -3.10 -6.20 -7.35
CA ALA A 47 -2.14 -6.97 -8.13
C ALA A 47 -0.75 -6.90 -7.50
N ARG A 48 -0.01 -8.02 -7.58
CA ARG A 48 1.41 -7.99 -7.20
C ARG A 48 2.15 -7.15 -8.23
N TRP A 49 2.89 -6.17 -7.75
CA TRP A 49 3.59 -5.25 -8.63
C TRP A 49 5.07 -5.57 -8.71
N GLY A 50 5.65 -5.92 -7.57
CA GLY A 50 7.03 -6.34 -7.50
C GLY A 50 7.15 -7.40 -6.43
N GLY A 51 8.35 -7.60 -5.89
CA GLY A 51 8.57 -8.63 -4.90
C GLY A 51 7.69 -8.52 -3.68
N GLU A 52 7.63 -7.32 -3.13
CA GLU A 52 6.85 -7.05 -1.92
C GLU A 52 5.91 -5.87 -2.11
N GLU A 53 5.69 -5.47 -3.37
CA GLU A 53 4.87 -4.32 -3.71
C GLU A 53 3.57 -4.76 -4.36
N PHE A 54 2.53 -3.99 -4.11
CA PHE A 54 1.20 -4.24 -4.65
C PHE A 54 0.70 -2.97 -5.31
N LEU A 55 0.02 -3.14 -6.43
CA LEU A 55 -0.66 -2.05 -7.13
C LEU A 55 -2.15 -2.26 -6.94
N ILE A 56 -2.84 -1.22 -6.49
CA ILE A 56 -4.28 -1.28 -6.25
C ILE A 56 -4.94 -0.21 -7.07
N LEU A 57 -5.91 -0.61 -7.88
CA LEU A 57 -6.68 0.34 -8.68
C LEU A 57 -8.07 0.49 -8.09
N LEU A 58 -8.47 1.75 -7.90
CA LEU A 58 -9.74 2.10 -7.31
C LEU A 58 -10.55 2.92 -8.31
N PRO A 59 -11.30 2.24 -9.20
CA PRO A 59 -12.06 2.96 -10.23
C PRO A 59 -13.04 3.93 -9.59
N GLU A 60 -13.09 5.13 -10.14
CA GLU A 60 -14.09 6.15 -9.83
C GLU A 60 -13.99 6.74 -8.42
N LEU A 61 -12.97 6.39 -7.65
CA LEU A 61 -12.79 7.02 -6.35
C LEU A 61 -11.89 8.25 -6.50
N SER A 62 -12.31 9.33 -5.87
CA SER A 62 -11.50 10.55 -5.80
C SER A 62 -10.31 10.33 -4.89
N LEU A 63 -9.36 11.27 -4.90
CA LEU A 63 -8.23 11.17 -4.00
C LEU A 63 -8.63 11.09 -2.54
N PRO A 64 -9.52 11.96 -2.02
CA PRO A 64 -9.92 11.81 -0.61
C PRO A 64 -10.55 10.47 -0.31
N GLU A 65 -11.37 9.94 -1.23
CA GLU A 65 -11.98 8.63 -1.01
C GLU A 65 -10.93 7.53 -1.03
N ALA A 66 -9.95 7.65 -1.93
CA ALA A 66 -8.88 6.68 -2.00
C ALA A 66 -8.00 6.69 -0.76
N LEU A 67 -7.81 7.88 -0.15
CA LEU A 67 -7.04 7.96 1.08
C LEU A 67 -7.73 7.20 2.21
N HIS A 68 -9.06 7.24 2.26
CA HIS A 68 -9.80 6.45 3.26
C HIS A 68 -9.61 4.96 3.02
N VAL A 69 -9.65 4.53 1.76
CA VAL A 69 -9.43 3.11 1.44
C VAL A 69 -8.02 2.70 1.82
N ALA A 70 -7.04 3.55 1.51
CA ALA A 70 -5.64 3.24 1.84
C ALA A 70 -5.45 3.09 3.34
N GLU A 71 -6.08 3.95 4.13
CA GLU A 71 -5.97 3.86 5.58
C GLU A 71 -6.64 2.59 6.09
N ARG A 72 -7.76 2.20 5.51
CA ARG A 72 -8.42 0.95 5.89
C ARG A 72 -7.53 -0.25 5.58
N ILE A 73 -6.86 -0.23 4.43
CA ILE A 73 -5.94 -1.29 4.08
C ILE A 73 -4.81 -1.35 5.10
N ARG A 74 -4.22 -0.20 5.41
CA ARG A 74 -3.12 -0.16 6.36
C ARG A 74 -3.54 -0.74 7.71
N GLU A 75 -4.70 -0.35 8.20
CA GLU A 75 -5.19 -0.85 9.48
C GLU A 75 -5.52 -2.33 9.43
N THR A 76 -6.13 -2.78 8.34
CA THR A 76 -6.48 -4.18 8.20
C THR A 76 -5.25 -5.07 8.27
N ILE A 77 -4.16 -4.62 7.66
CA ILE A 77 -2.92 -5.41 7.66
C ILE A 77 -2.25 -5.38 9.03
N SER A 78 -2.23 -4.23 9.70
CA SER A 78 -1.47 -4.10 10.94
C SER A 78 -2.22 -4.53 12.19
N THR A 79 -3.53 -4.80 12.08
CA THR A 79 -4.34 -5.08 13.25
C THR A 79 -3.96 -6.40 13.91
N GLU A 80 -3.69 -7.42 13.11
CA GLU A 80 -3.36 -8.73 13.65
C GLU A 80 -2.01 -9.18 13.14
N PRO A 81 -1.17 -9.72 14.01
CA PRO A 81 0.11 -10.24 13.55
C PRO A 81 -0.10 -11.48 12.68
N VAL A 82 0.91 -11.77 11.89
CA VAL A 82 0.97 -13.01 11.13
C VAL A 82 1.63 -14.05 12.03
N ILE A 83 0.97 -15.20 12.19
CA ILE A 83 1.53 -16.28 13.01
C ILE A 83 2.25 -17.26 12.09
N TYR A 84 3.53 -17.43 12.31
CA TYR A 84 4.34 -18.36 11.53
C TYR A 84 5.14 -19.23 12.48
N GLN A 85 4.81 -20.51 12.49
CA GLN A 85 5.50 -21.50 13.32
C GLN A 85 5.64 -21.03 14.77
N GLY A 86 4.54 -20.50 15.30
CA GLY A 86 4.50 -20.04 16.68
C GLY A 86 5.01 -18.64 16.92
N ALA A 87 5.65 -18.02 15.94
CA ALA A 87 6.16 -16.66 16.08
C ALA A 87 5.11 -15.65 15.62
N LYS A 88 5.05 -14.54 16.32
CA LYS A 88 4.16 -13.44 15.95
C LYS A 88 4.95 -12.41 15.16
N LEU A 89 4.59 -12.24 13.89
CA LEU A 89 5.24 -11.28 13.03
C LEU A 89 4.34 -10.06 12.89
N GLU A 90 4.82 -8.93 13.38
CA GLU A 90 4.10 -7.66 13.26
C GLU A 90 4.36 -7.10 11.87
N ILE A 91 3.30 -7.00 11.08
CA ILE A 91 3.41 -6.60 9.68
C ILE A 91 2.73 -5.25 9.51
N THR A 92 3.42 -4.33 8.86
CA THR A 92 2.82 -3.06 8.46
C THR A 92 3.13 -2.80 7.00
N VAL A 93 2.38 -1.88 6.42
CA VAL A 93 2.60 -1.45 5.03
C VAL A 93 2.61 0.06 4.97
N THR A 94 3.31 0.58 3.99
CA THR A 94 3.28 1.98 3.63
C THR A 94 2.63 2.06 2.26
N LEU A 95 1.73 3.02 2.08
CA LEU A 95 1.01 3.18 0.83
C LEU A 95 1.21 4.58 0.27
N GLY A 96 1.42 4.65 -1.04
CA GLY A 96 1.42 5.91 -1.76
C GLY A 96 0.18 5.97 -2.63
N VAL A 97 -0.49 7.10 -2.65
CA VAL A 97 -1.76 7.27 -3.33
C VAL A 97 -1.64 8.37 -4.38
N ALA A 98 -2.20 8.13 -5.56
CA ALA A 98 -2.24 9.14 -6.61
C ALA A 98 -3.56 9.05 -7.34
N ALA A 99 -4.07 10.21 -7.77
CA ALA A 99 -5.24 10.22 -8.62
C ALA A 99 -4.84 9.76 -10.02
N LEU A 100 -5.74 9.03 -10.66
CA LEU A 100 -5.57 8.69 -12.06
C LEU A 100 -5.97 9.89 -12.89
N ASP A 101 -5.06 10.34 -13.73
CA ASP A 101 -5.31 11.47 -14.59
C ASP A 101 -5.26 10.97 -16.02
N VAL A 102 -6.43 10.91 -16.66
CA VAL A 102 -6.51 10.35 -18.02
C VAL A 102 -5.68 11.15 -19.00
N ASN A 103 -5.45 12.44 -18.71
CA ASN A 103 -4.64 13.27 -19.58
C ASN A 103 -3.15 13.00 -19.45
N LEU A 104 -2.71 12.54 -18.29
CA LEU A 104 -1.30 12.28 -18.03
C LEU A 104 -0.92 10.81 -18.21
N GLY A 105 -1.90 9.92 -18.19
CA GLY A 105 -1.65 8.49 -18.37
C GLY A 105 -1.31 7.76 -17.08
N MET A 106 -1.38 6.45 -17.17
CA MET A 106 -1.18 5.59 -16.02
C MET A 106 0.26 5.68 -15.49
N GLU A 107 1.24 5.82 -16.40
CA GLU A 107 2.62 5.87 -15.99
C GLU A 107 2.93 7.05 -15.07
N GLU A 108 2.33 8.20 -15.38
CA GLU A 108 2.56 9.37 -14.53
C GLU A 108 1.90 9.20 -13.17
N SER A 109 0.73 8.59 -13.14
CA SER A 109 0.04 8.34 -11.87
C SER A 109 0.83 7.36 -11.01
N ILE A 110 1.39 6.31 -11.62
CA ILE A 110 2.22 5.36 -10.89
C ILE A 110 3.45 6.07 -10.34
N LYS A 111 4.06 6.94 -11.13
CA LYS A 111 5.24 7.67 -10.68
C LYS A 111 4.92 8.53 -9.47
N ARG A 112 3.77 9.19 -9.47
CA ARG A 112 3.37 10.01 -8.33
C ARG A 112 3.11 9.17 -7.08
N ALA A 113 2.45 8.03 -7.26
CA ALA A 113 2.22 7.13 -6.14
C ALA A 113 3.54 6.61 -5.59
N ASP A 114 4.50 6.32 -6.47
CA ASP A 114 5.80 5.85 -6.06
C ASP A 114 6.57 6.91 -5.28
N GLN A 115 6.48 8.17 -5.71
CA GLN A 115 7.11 9.26 -4.97
C GLN A 115 6.50 9.39 -3.58
N ALA A 116 5.16 9.28 -3.49
CA ALA A 116 4.49 9.36 -2.20
C ALA A 116 4.91 8.19 -1.31
N LEU A 117 4.99 7.00 -1.88
CA LEU A 117 5.41 5.82 -1.14
C LEU A 117 6.82 6.03 -0.56
N TYR A 118 7.72 6.54 -1.40
CA TYR A 118 9.08 6.82 -0.95
C TYR A 118 9.09 7.77 0.25
N GLU A 119 8.31 8.85 0.16
CA GLU A 119 8.24 9.80 1.27
C GLU A 119 7.66 9.17 2.53
N GLY A 120 6.65 8.35 2.37
CA GLY A 120 6.08 7.66 3.52
C GLY A 120 7.10 6.77 4.20
N LYS A 121 7.84 6.01 3.39
CA LYS A 121 8.90 5.15 3.92
C LYS A 121 9.98 5.96 4.63
N ARG A 122 10.35 7.10 4.05
CA ARG A 122 11.39 7.93 4.61
C ARG A 122 10.97 8.56 5.92
N GLN A 123 9.71 8.95 6.03
CA GLN A 123 9.27 9.71 7.20
C GLN A 123 8.85 8.83 8.38
N SER A 124 8.13 7.75 8.14
CA SER A 124 7.62 7.01 9.28
C SER A 124 7.38 5.53 9.06
N LYS A 125 7.19 5.07 7.79
CA LYS A 125 6.65 3.74 7.53
C LYS A 125 5.28 3.57 8.21
N ASN A 126 4.57 2.51 7.91
CA ASN A 126 3.25 2.24 8.48
C ASN A 126 2.37 3.48 8.35
N CYS A 127 2.20 3.97 7.11
CA CYS A 127 1.50 5.22 6.89
C CYS A 127 0.97 5.27 5.46
N VAL A 128 0.11 6.25 5.22
CA VAL A 128 -0.41 6.56 3.89
C VAL A 128 0.13 7.93 3.50
N ALA A 129 0.61 8.04 2.27
CA ALA A 129 1.15 9.29 1.76
C ALA A 129 0.57 9.56 0.38
N TYR A 130 0.52 10.83 0.00
CA TYR A 130 0.06 11.21 -1.33
C TYR A 130 0.81 12.46 -1.77
N CYS A 131 0.85 12.68 -3.08
CA CYS A 131 1.47 13.89 -3.64
C CYS A 131 0.39 14.79 -4.18
N GLY A 132 0.47 16.06 -3.82
CA GLY A 132 -0.45 17.05 -4.31
C GLY A 132 -0.15 17.45 -5.74
N ALA A 133 -1.02 18.31 -6.29
CA ALA A 133 -0.91 18.74 -7.67
C ALA A 133 0.38 19.50 -7.94
N GLU A 134 0.96 20.09 -6.90
CA GLU A 134 2.18 20.88 -7.06
C GLU A 134 3.44 20.08 -6.81
N GLY A 135 3.32 18.76 -6.71
CA GLY A 135 4.48 17.90 -6.60
C GLY A 135 4.95 17.60 -5.21
N GLN A 136 4.42 18.27 -4.21
CA GLN A 136 4.83 17.99 -2.83
C GLN A 136 4.09 16.76 -2.31
N CYS A 137 4.81 15.94 -1.55
CA CYS A 137 4.25 14.73 -1.01
C CYS A 137 3.97 14.88 0.47
N LEU A 138 2.80 14.45 0.88
CA LEU A 138 2.31 14.61 2.23
C LEU A 138 2.00 13.25 2.83
N VAL A 139 2.36 13.08 4.09
CA VAL A 139 2.03 11.87 4.82
C VAL A 139 0.79 12.14 5.65
N CYS A 140 -0.20 11.25 5.51
CA CYS A 140 -1.42 11.37 6.30
C CYS A 140 -1.11 11.03 7.74
N ARG A 141 -1.54 11.88 8.64
CA ARG A 141 -1.38 11.63 10.05
C ARG A 141 -2.74 11.53 10.69
N GLU A 142 -2.87 10.57 11.56
CA GLU A 142 -4.12 10.45 12.27
C GLU A 142 -4.28 11.59 13.24
N ALA A 143 -5.48 12.08 13.27
CA ALA A 143 -5.79 13.16 14.19
C ALA A 143 -5.85 12.66 15.62
#